data_9029615115b7bab0427e1c2df47b0c30
#
_entry.id   9029615115b7bab0427e1c2df47b0c30
#
_cell.length_a   1.000
_cell.length_b   1.000
_cell.length_c   1.000
_cell.angle_alpha   90.00
_cell.angle_beta   90.00
_cell.angle_gamma   90.00
#
_symmetry.space_group_name_H-M   'P 1'
#
loop_
_entity.id
_entity.type
_entity.pdbx_description
1 polymer ?
#
loop_
_entity_poly.entity_id
_entity_poly.type
_entity_poly.pdbx_seq_one_letter_code
_entity_poly.pdbx_strand_id
1 'polypeptide(L)'
;MQLDDLSGVLEPATGGEPAQSCWVIGPSGSGKTSTSRFLLEELHVDFGVPWVRVECVGASRWELLRDIAAEHPKVAQHNGMGTAQLLTKLDDADSDPFLIVLDEFDGLEVPEVLIDLDRIDNVSMICIGHDEAEAIASVPNSVDDLRNGPTVRFEPYTTKAMVKILQARADTGLQPGVVDDDQLERIADEVAGSARYGVQSLRSAVELGEERGHTSVTDEDVADSFEHAKARIREQLLASLSRQYHVVYRVIREAGEDGIRPADLLERYREQSDDPRGRQAVMKYRKKLKRYGLIDCEGDGSSRWHRWWAVDDTLKAPLREPVL
;
A
#
# COMPACT_ATOMS: atom_id res chain seq x y z
N MET A 1 2.13 -21.56 5.12
CA MET A 1 0.87 -21.56 4.34
C MET A 1 0.88 -20.42 3.31
N GLN A 2 0.70 -19.14 3.65
CA GLN A 2 0.71 -18.05 2.64
C GLN A 2 2.05 -17.89 1.89
N LEU A 3 3.16 -18.06 2.60
CA LEU A 3 4.48 -18.07 1.98
C LEU A 3 4.64 -19.26 1.03
N ASP A 4 4.21 -20.45 1.46
CA ASP A 4 4.30 -21.67 0.67
C ASP A 4 3.38 -21.58 -0.56
N ASP A 5 2.18 -21.01 -0.41
CA ASP A 5 1.24 -20.81 -1.52
C ASP A 5 1.84 -19.87 -2.58
N LEU A 6 2.42 -18.73 -2.15
CA LEU A 6 3.06 -17.80 -3.08
C LEU A 6 4.34 -18.38 -3.69
N SER A 7 5.14 -19.12 -2.89
CA SER A 7 6.33 -19.82 -3.39
C SER A 7 5.96 -20.83 -4.48
N GLY A 8 4.88 -21.60 -4.29
CA GLY A 8 4.40 -22.55 -5.29
C GLY A 8 3.97 -21.89 -6.61
N VAL A 9 3.35 -20.69 -6.54
CA VAL A 9 2.99 -19.92 -7.75
C VAL A 9 4.25 -19.43 -8.49
N LEU A 10 5.29 -19.04 -7.76
CA LEU A 10 6.52 -18.49 -8.33
C LEU A 10 7.59 -19.53 -8.66
N GLU A 11 7.39 -20.81 -8.30
CA GLU A 11 8.34 -21.90 -8.54
C GLU A 11 8.84 -22.00 -10.00
N PRO A 12 8.00 -21.83 -11.06
CA PRO A 12 8.46 -21.90 -12.45
C PRO A 12 9.61 -20.92 -12.74
N ALA A 13 9.63 -19.75 -12.10
CA ALA A 13 10.67 -18.74 -12.30
C ALA A 13 12.06 -19.24 -11.85
N THR A 14 12.14 -20.16 -10.90
CA THR A 14 13.41 -20.77 -10.46
C THR A 14 14.03 -21.66 -11.54
N GLY A 15 13.20 -22.20 -12.44
CA GLY A 15 13.60 -23.02 -13.59
C GLY A 15 13.84 -22.22 -14.88
N GLY A 16 13.70 -20.91 -14.84
CA GLY A 16 13.85 -20.04 -16.02
C GLY A 16 12.59 -19.91 -16.88
N GLU A 17 11.44 -20.36 -16.38
CA GLU A 17 10.14 -20.24 -17.05
C GLU A 17 9.30 -19.13 -16.37
N PRO A 18 8.50 -18.34 -17.10
CA PRO A 18 7.62 -17.34 -16.49
C PRO A 18 6.65 -17.98 -15.48
N ALA A 19 6.50 -17.36 -14.32
CA ALA A 19 5.47 -17.75 -13.36
C ALA A 19 4.10 -17.30 -13.84
N GLN A 20 3.03 -17.91 -13.32
CA GLN A 20 1.68 -17.42 -13.58
C GLN A 20 1.45 -16.09 -12.87
N SER A 21 0.87 -15.11 -13.56
CA SER A 21 0.42 -13.87 -12.93
C SER A 21 -0.61 -14.16 -11.83
N CYS A 22 -0.50 -13.49 -10.68
CA CYS A 22 -1.27 -13.87 -9.49
C CYS A 22 -1.73 -12.66 -8.65
N TRP A 23 -2.68 -12.97 -7.77
CA TRP A 23 -3.22 -12.04 -6.78
C TRP A 23 -2.68 -12.33 -5.39
N VAL A 24 -2.33 -11.28 -4.67
CA VAL A 24 -1.99 -11.30 -3.25
C VAL A 24 -2.97 -10.39 -2.52
N ILE A 25 -4.00 -10.98 -1.92
CA ILE A 25 -5.16 -10.26 -1.39
C ILE A 25 -5.25 -10.41 0.13
N GLY A 26 -5.69 -9.37 0.82
CA GLY A 26 -5.94 -9.40 2.26
C GLY A 26 -5.98 -8.02 2.90
N PRO A 27 -6.33 -7.90 4.18
CA PRO A 27 -6.46 -6.62 4.87
C PRO A 27 -5.13 -5.88 5.00
N SER A 28 -5.19 -4.57 5.30
CA SER A 28 -4.00 -3.77 5.57
C SER A 28 -3.27 -4.30 6.81
N GLY A 29 -1.94 -4.37 6.73
CA GLY A 29 -1.10 -4.86 7.84
C GLY A 29 -1.05 -6.37 8.01
N SER A 30 -1.63 -7.18 7.10
CA SER A 30 -1.54 -8.66 7.11
C SER A 30 -0.21 -9.22 6.59
N GLY A 31 0.73 -8.36 6.20
CA GLY A 31 2.07 -8.78 5.79
C GLY A 31 2.24 -9.04 4.29
N LYS A 32 1.25 -8.78 3.42
CA LYS A 32 1.31 -9.02 1.97
C LYS A 32 2.61 -8.54 1.33
N THR A 33 2.84 -7.24 1.37
CA THR A 33 4.03 -6.60 0.75
C THR A 33 5.34 -7.10 1.36
N SER A 34 5.38 -7.28 2.70
CA SER A 34 6.58 -7.75 3.39
C SER A 34 6.93 -9.19 3.04
N THR A 35 5.94 -10.08 2.99
CA THR A 35 6.13 -11.50 2.67
C THR A 35 6.47 -11.68 1.20
N SER A 36 5.77 -10.96 0.29
CA SER A 36 6.09 -11.00 -1.14
C SER A 36 7.52 -10.52 -1.40
N ARG A 37 7.91 -9.39 -0.78
CA ARG A 37 9.26 -8.86 -0.91
C ARG A 37 10.32 -9.84 -0.39
N PHE A 38 10.11 -10.43 0.78
CA PHE A 38 11.03 -11.41 1.35
C PHE A 38 11.26 -12.59 0.39
N LEU A 39 10.16 -13.18 -0.15
CA LEU A 39 10.26 -14.30 -1.08
C LEU A 39 10.95 -13.91 -2.39
N LEU A 40 10.65 -12.73 -2.92
CA LEU A 40 11.27 -12.24 -4.16
C LEU A 40 12.75 -11.93 -4.00
N GLU A 41 13.16 -11.42 -2.83
CA GLU A 41 14.57 -11.24 -2.47
C GLU A 41 15.30 -12.59 -2.40
N GLU A 42 14.70 -13.65 -1.81
CA GLU A 42 15.25 -15.00 -1.80
C GLU A 42 15.37 -15.58 -3.23
N LEU A 43 14.32 -15.46 -4.05
CA LEU A 43 14.36 -15.88 -5.46
C LEU A 43 15.45 -15.16 -6.25
N HIS A 44 15.66 -13.88 -5.99
CA HIS A 44 16.72 -13.13 -6.64
C HIS A 44 18.11 -13.59 -6.20
N VAL A 45 18.32 -13.79 -4.90
CA VAL A 45 19.63 -14.19 -4.34
C VAL A 45 20.00 -15.63 -4.74
N ASP A 46 19.04 -16.56 -4.66
CA ASP A 46 19.30 -17.98 -4.84
C ASP A 46 19.26 -18.42 -6.31
N PHE A 47 18.43 -17.78 -7.13
CA PHE A 47 18.17 -18.20 -8.52
C PHE A 47 18.45 -17.09 -9.55
N GLY A 48 18.78 -15.87 -9.12
CA GLY A 48 19.07 -14.76 -10.03
C GLY A 48 17.83 -14.17 -10.71
N VAL A 49 16.62 -14.51 -10.27
CA VAL A 49 15.35 -14.01 -10.86
C VAL A 49 15.22 -12.52 -10.61
N PRO A 50 15.20 -11.68 -11.66
CA PRO A 50 15.02 -10.25 -11.50
C PRO A 50 13.56 -9.92 -11.16
N TRP A 51 13.38 -8.91 -10.31
CA TRP A 51 12.06 -8.43 -9.94
C TRP A 51 12.04 -6.93 -9.67
N VAL A 52 10.86 -6.33 -9.75
CA VAL A 52 10.63 -4.92 -9.40
C VAL A 52 9.32 -4.78 -8.64
N ARG A 53 9.27 -3.81 -7.75
CA ARG A 53 8.04 -3.37 -7.10
C ARG A 53 7.72 -1.94 -7.50
N VAL A 54 6.52 -1.73 -8.02
CA VAL A 54 5.98 -0.41 -8.33
C VAL A 54 4.69 -0.16 -7.56
N GLU A 55 4.50 1.08 -7.12
CA GLU A 55 3.29 1.49 -6.43
C GLU A 55 2.27 2.03 -7.44
N CYS A 56 1.06 1.44 -7.45
CA CYS A 56 0.03 1.78 -8.45
C CYS A 56 -0.71 3.09 -8.15
N VAL A 57 -0.59 3.64 -6.93
CA VAL A 57 -1.38 4.78 -6.48
C VAL A 57 -0.94 6.08 -7.13
N GLY A 58 -1.83 6.67 -7.93
CA GLY A 58 -1.59 7.98 -8.54
C GLY A 58 -0.50 7.99 -9.62
N ALA A 59 0.05 6.82 -9.97
CA ALA A 59 1.05 6.69 -11.01
C ALA A 59 0.38 6.70 -12.40
N SER A 60 0.96 7.43 -13.32
CA SER A 60 0.59 7.39 -14.74
C SER A 60 1.15 6.13 -15.41
N ARG A 61 0.60 5.75 -16.56
CA ARG A 61 1.12 4.63 -17.37
C ARG A 61 2.61 4.77 -17.69
N TRP A 62 3.06 5.98 -18.02
CA TRP A 62 4.46 6.24 -18.31
C TRP A 62 5.36 6.07 -17.08
N GLU A 63 4.93 6.57 -15.91
CA GLU A 63 5.69 6.42 -14.66
C GLU A 63 5.85 4.96 -14.28
N LEU A 64 4.76 4.17 -14.33
CA LEU A 64 4.82 2.74 -14.04
C LEU A 64 5.80 2.01 -14.97
N LEU A 65 5.68 2.22 -16.29
CA LEU A 65 6.56 1.57 -17.26
C LEU A 65 8.02 2.05 -17.15
N ARG A 66 8.25 3.33 -16.83
CA ARG A 66 9.58 3.88 -16.57
C ARG A 66 10.21 3.20 -15.36
N ASP A 67 9.49 3.09 -14.26
CA ASP A 67 10.01 2.53 -13.02
C ASP A 67 10.25 1.01 -13.16
N ILE A 68 9.36 0.30 -13.88
CA ILE A 68 9.57 -1.11 -14.25
C ILE A 68 10.84 -1.26 -15.11
N ALA A 69 10.99 -0.45 -16.14
CA ALA A 69 12.13 -0.52 -17.02
C ALA A 69 13.45 -0.09 -16.34
N ALA A 70 13.39 0.78 -15.30
CA ALA A 70 14.57 1.20 -14.55
C ALA A 70 15.23 0.06 -13.79
N GLU A 71 14.43 -0.84 -13.26
CA GLU A 71 14.90 -1.96 -12.44
C GLU A 71 15.18 -3.22 -13.28
N HIS A 72 14.83 -3.21 -14.58
CA HIS A 72 15.09 -4.35 -15.46
C HIS A 72 16.60 -4.43 -15.81
N PRO A 73 17.29 -5.55 -15.52
CA PRO A 73 18.77 -5.63 -15.61
C PRO A 73 19.33 -5.43 -17.03
N LYS A 74 18.53 -5.69 -18.06
CA LYS A 74 18.95 -5.63 -19.48
C LYS A 74 18.41 -4.41 -20.23
N VAL A 75 17.58 -3.55 -19.59
CA VAL A 75 17.02 -2.36 -20.20
C VAL A 75 17.84 -1.12 -19.87
N ALA A 76 18.59 -0.64 -20.85
CA ALA A 76 19.29 0.63 -20.74
C ALA A 76 18.28 1.79 -20.91
N GLN A 77 18.10 2.58 -19.86
CA GLN A 77 17.27 3.79 -19.92
C GLN A 77 18.06 5.00 -20.39
N HIS A 78 17.37 5.87 -21.14
CA HIS A 78 17.85 7.20 -21.50
C HIS A 78 16.78 8.23 -21.16
N ASN A 79 17.20 9.42 -20.74
CA ASN A 79 16.28 10.52 -20.46
C ASN A 79 15.41 10.85 -21.69
N GLY A 80 14.10 10.98 -21.48
CA GLY A 80 13.16 11.38 -22.53
C GLY A 80 12.53 10.23 -23.34
N MET A 81 12.71 8.96 -22.91
CA MET A 81 11.98 7.84 -23.54
C MET A 81 10.47 7.98 -23.33
N GLY A 82 9.72 7.84 -24.42
CA GLY A 82 8.26 7.75 -24.37
C GLY A 82 7.79 6.33 -24.06
N THR A 83 6.50 6.18 -23.74
CA THR A 83 5.85 4.90 -23.38
C THR A 83 6.11 3.80 -24.42
N ALA A 84 5.98 4.09 -25.71
CA ALA A 84 6.21 3.10 -26.77
C ALA A 84 7.67 2.57 -26.82
N GLN A 85 8.63 3.45 -26.57
CA GLN A 85 10.04 3.07 -26.54
C GLN A 85 10.37 2.21 -25.31
N LEU A 86 9.78 2.52 -24.15
CA LEU A 86 9.92 1.71 -22.94
C LEU A 86 9.38 0.29 -23.15
N LEU A 87 8.17 0.19 -23.74
CA LEU A 87 7.57 -1.11 -24.06
C LEU A 87 8.40 -1.92 -25.05
N THR A 88 8.87 -1.32 -26.14
CA THR A 88 9.75 -2.03 -27.09
C THR A 88 11.01 -2.55 -26.41
N LYS A 89 11.60 -1.76 -25.50
CA LYS A 89 12.81 -2.21 -24.79
C LYS A 89 12.56 -3.31 -23.78
N LEU A 90 11.41 -3.29 -23.12
CA LEU A 90 11.00 -4.37 -22.21
C LEU A 90 10.72 -5.66 -22.99
N ASP A 91 10.08 -5.57 -24.15
CA ASP A 91 9.77 -6.69 -25.05
C ASP A 91 11.03 -7.27 -25.71
N ASP A 92 11.97 -6.41 -26.12
CA ASP A 92 13.27 -6.81 -26.71
C ASP A 92 14.25 -7.36 -25.64
N ALA A 93 13.99 -7.11 -24.36
CA ALA A 93 14.85 -7.52 -23.26
C ALA A 93 14.63 -9.00 -22.96
N ASP A 94 15.48 -9.78 -23.51
CA ASP A 94 15.71 -11.22 -23.39
C ASP A 94 14.83 -12.10 -22.47
N SER A 95 14.70 -13.37 -22.80
CA SER A 95 13.73 -14.37 -22.33
C SER A 95 13.80 -14.84 -20.87
N ASP A 96 14.63 -14.23 -20.00
CA ASP A 96 14.64 -14.59 -18.58
C ASP A 96 13.36 -14.10 -17.89
N PRO A 97 12.77 -14.86 -16.96
CA PRO A 97 11.60 -14.43 -16.19
C PRO A 97 11.83 -13.10 -15.48
N PHE A 98 10.86 -12.21 -15.58
CA PHE A 98 10.88 -10.93 -14.87
C PHE A 98 9.60 -10.74 -14.04
N LEU A 99 9.73 -10.63 -12.73
CA LEU A 99 8.60 -10.54 -11.81
C LEU A 99 8.28 -9.07 -11.49
N ILE A 100 7.05 -8.66 -11.73
CA ILE A 100 6.59 -7.29 -11.49
C ILE A 100 5.54 -7.30 -10.37
N VAL A 101 5.87 -6.68 -9.25
CA VAL A 101 4.92 -6.44 -8.16
C VAL A 101 4.21 -5.12 -8.38
N LEU A 102 2.90 -5.20 -8.62
CA LEU A 102 1.98 -4.07 -8.68
C LEU A 102 1.34 -3.90 -7.31
N ASP A 103 1.98 -3.09 -6.45
CA ASP A 103 1.53 -2.90 -5.08
C ASP A 103 0.46 -1.81 -4.98
N GLU A 104 -0.44 -1.93 -3.99
CA GLU A 104 -1.62 -1.06 -3.86
C GLU A 104 -2.47 -1.04 -5.14
N PHE A 105 -2.68 -2.22 -5.74
CA PHE A 105 -3.35 -2.41 -7.03
C PHE A 105 -4.73 -1.75 -7.11
N ASP A 106 -5.47 -1.71 -5.99
CA ASP A 106 -6.76 -1.00 -5.92
C ASP A 106 -6.67 0.50 -6.26
N GLY A 107 -5.46 1.06 -6.25
CA GLY A 107 -5.17 2.44 -6.64
C GLY A 107 -4.79 2.63 -8.10
N LEU A 108 -4.75 1.56 -8.89
CA LEU A 108 -4.41 1.64 -10.33
C LEU A 108 -5.48 2.43 -11.09
N GLU A 109 -5.06 3.55 -11.70
CA GLU A 109 -5.96 4.43 -12.48
C GLU A 109 -5.84 4.19 -13.99
N VAL A 110 -4.83 3.46 -14.43
CA VAL A 110 -4.46 3.25 -15.84
C VAL A 110 -4.35 1.76 -16.17
N PRO A 111 -5.49 1.04 -16.23
CA PRO A 111 -5.50 -0.42 -16.44
C PRO A 111 -4.90 -0.85 -17.79
N GLU A 112 -4.70 0.08 -18.72
CA GLU A 112 -4.04 -0.17 -20.01
C GLU A 112 -2.59 -0.68 -19.82
N VAL A 113 -1.93 -0.35 -18.71
CA VAL A 113 -0.59 -0.88 -18.41
C VAL A 113 -0.59 -2.39 -18.26
N LEU A 114 -1.69 -2.99 -17.78
CA LEU A 114 -1.82 -4.44 -17.65
C LEU A 114 -1.83 -5.12 -19.02
N ILE A 115 -2.48 -4.48 -20.02
CA ILE A 115 -2.50 -4.98 -21.42
C ILE A 115 -1.08 -4.93 -22.01
N ASP A 116 -0.31 -3.89 -21.65
CA ASP A 116 1.05 -3.74 -22.13
C ASP A 116 1.96 -4.84 -21.56
N LEU A 117 1.87 -5.09 -20.25
CA LEU A 117 2.69 -6.07 -19.54
C LEU A 117 2.32 -7.51 -19.92
N ASP A 118 1.02 -7.79 -20.11
CA ASP A 118 0.49 -9.11 -20.50
C ASP A 118 0.97 -9.58 -21.88
N ARG A 119 1.47 -8.65 -22.72
CA ARG A 119 2.01 -8.95 -24.06
C ARG A 119 3.48 -9.34 -24.08
N ILE A 120 4.14 -9.18 -22.95
CA ILE A 120 5.57 -9.48 -22.82
C ILE A 120 5.69 -10.87 -22.23
N ASP A 121 6.12 -11.84 -23.03
CA ASP A 121 6.06 -13.28 -22.72
C ASP A 121 6.80 -13.68 -21.44
N ASN A 122 7.89 -12.99 -21.08
CA ASN A 122 8.69 -13.29 -19.90
C ASN A 122 8.28 -12.54 -18.63
N VAL A 123 7.22 -11.75 -18.68
CA VAL A 123 6.73 -10.96 -17.55
C VAL A 123 5.65 -11.71 -16.77
N SER A 124 5.77 -11.72 -15.45
CA SER A 124 4.73 -12.22 -14.54
C SER A 124 4.33 -11.13 -13.56
N MET A 125 3.04 -10.87 -13.42
CA MET A 125 2.49 -9.83 -12.57
C MET A 125 2.04 -10.39 -11.22
N ILE A 126 2.50 -9.80 -10.12
CA ILE A 126 2.06 -10.08 -8.75
C ILE A 126 1.29 -8.86 -8.27
N CYS A 127 -0.05 -8.93 -8.31
CA CYS A 127 -0.93 -7.81 -7.98
C CYS A 127 -1.35 -7.86 -6.51
N ILE A 128 -0.86 -6.90 -5.71
CA ILE A 128 -1.16 -6.82 -4.27
C ILE A 128 -2.33 -5.86 -4.05
N GLY A 129 -3.43 -6.36 -3.50
CA GLY A 129 -4.66 -5.61 -3.25
C GLY A 129 -5.34 -5.95 -1.94
N HIS A 130 -6.49 -5.31 -1.69
CA HIS A 130 -7.27 -5.52 -0.47
C HIS A 130 -8.55 -6.30 -0.73
N ASP A 131 -9.24 -6.04 -1.83
CA ASP A 131 -10.50 -6.67 -2.22
C ASP A 131 -10.36 -7.37 -3.57
N GLU A 132 -10.56 -8.68 -3.59
CA GLU A 132 -10.39 -9.51 -4.77
C GLU A 132 -11.42 -9.18 -5.86
N ALA A 133 -12.68 -8.96 -5.48
CA ALA A 133 -13.73 -8.69 -6.45
C ALA A 133 -13.55 -7.32 -7.12
N GLU A 134 -13.17 -6.30 -6.36
CA GLU A 134 -12.86 -4.96 -6.88
C GLU A 134 -11.61 -5.00 -7.77
N ALA A 135 -10.59 -5.73 -7.35
CA ALA A 135 -9.34 -5.89 -8.09
C ALA A 135 -9.57 -6.58 -9.45
N ILE A 136 -10.20 -7.75 -9.46
CA ILE A 136 -10.50 -8.50 -10.70
C ILE A 136 -11.42 -7.68 -11.63
N ALA A 137 -12.41 -6.96 -11.08
CA ALA A 137 -13.31 -6.14 -11.88
C ALA A 137 -12.61 -4.95 -12.57
N SER A 138 -11.44 -4.53 -12.08
CA SER A 138 -10.64 -3.44 -12.66
C SER A 138 -9.72 -3.90 -13.81
N VAL A 139 -9.52 -5.23 -13.97
CA VAL A 139 -8.66 -5.79 -15.02
C VAL A 139 -9.40 -5.82 -16.36
N PRO A 140 -8.77 -5.33 -17.45
CA PRO A 140 -9.34 -5.44 -18.79
C PRO A 140 -9.63 -6.89 -19.19
N ASN A 141 -10.72 -7.09 -19.95
CA ASN A 141 -11.14 -8.43 -20.39
C ASN A 141 -10.10 -9.15 -21.27
N SER A 142 -9.17 -8.43 -21.87
CA SER A 142 -8.10 -9.00 -22.70
C SER A 142 -6.91 -9.55 -21.91
N VAL A 143 -6.86 -9.37 -20.59
CA VAL A 143 -5.79 -9.85 -19.71
C VAL A 143 -6.31 -11.08 -18.96
N ASP A 144 -6.50 -12.17 -19.69
CA ASP A 144 -7.16 -13.36 -19.18
C ASP A 144 -6.32 -14.10 -18.14
N ASP A 145 -5.00 -14.17 -18.30
CA ASP A 145 -4.09 -14.86 -17.40
C ASP A 145 -4.14 -14.28 -15.99
N LEU A 146 -4.12 -12.97 -15.85
CA LEU A 146 -4.24 -12.32 -14.55
C LEU A 146 -5.66 -12.45 -13.97
N ARG A 147 -6.70 -12.31 -14.81
CA ARG A 147 -8.11 -12.43 -14.35
C ARG A 147 -8.43 -13.78 -13.77
N ASN A 148 -7.86 -14.84 -14.33
CA ASN A 148 -8.04 -16.23 -13.92
C ASN A 148 -6.86 -16.76 -13.10
N GLY A 149 -5.91 -15.89 -12.77
CA GLY A 149 -4.71 -16.23 -12.03
C GLY A 149 -5.01 -16.66 -10.58
N PRO A 150 -4.10 -17.42 -9.97
CA PRO A 150 -4.25 -17.87 -8.60
C PRO A 150 -4.29 -16.70 -7.62
N THR A 151 -5.06 -16.89 -6.53
CA THR A 151 -5.16 -15.90 -5.46
C THR A 151 -4.57 -16.43 -4.17
N VAL A 152 -3.53 -15.80 -3.68
CA VAL A 152 -2.95 -16.03 -2.36
C VAL A 152 -3.60 -15.08 -1.36
N ARG A 153 -4.35 -15.63 -0.40
CA ARG A 153 -5.10 -14.86 0.60
C ARG A 153 -4.34 -14.73 1.90
N PHE A 154 -4.15 -13.50 2.32
CA PHE A 154 -3.53 -13.14 3.58
C PHE A 154 -4.61 -12.81 4.60
N GLU A 155 -4.66 -13.62 5.64
CA GLU A 155 -5.56 -13.40 6.78
C GLU A 155 -4.89 -12.47 7.83
N PRO A 156 -5.70 -11.80 8.67
CA PRO A 156 -5.17 -11.10 9.84
C PRO A 156 -4.32 -12.05 10.70
N TYR A 157 -3.27 -11.55 11.32
CA TYR A 157 -2.48 -12.37 12.24
C TYR A 157 -3.31 -12.77 13.46
N THR A 158 -3.15 -14.02 13.91
CA THR A 158 -3.67 -14.42 15.21
C THR A 158 -2.90 -13.71 16.34
N THR A 159 -3.52 -13.51 17.51
CA THR A 159 -2.84 -12.93 18.69
C THR A 159 -1.51 -13.60 18.95
N LYS A 160 -1.45 -14.94 18.92
CA LYS A 160 -0.20 -15.70 19.12
C LYS A 160 0.88 -15.40 18.09
N ALA A 161 0.51 -15.20 16.84
CA ALA A 161 1.45 -14.82 15.77
C ALA A 161 1.91 -13.38 15.95
N MET A 162 0.99 -12.48 16.36
CA MET A 162 1.29 -11.08 16.63
C MET A 162 2.27 -10.93 17.78
N VAL A 163 2.07 -11.62 18.89
CA VAL A 163 3.04 -11.64 20.03
C VAL A 163 4.44 -12.01 19.55
N LYS A 164 4.58 -13.05 18.71
CA LYS A 164 5.88 -13.43 18.15
C LYS A 164 6.52 -12.34 17.30
N ILE A 165 5.70 -11.64 16.51
CA ILE A 165 6.18 -10.51 15.69
C ILE A 165 6.67 -9.38 16.59
N LEU A 166 5.90 -9.02 17.60
CA LEU A 166 6.24 -7.96 18.55
C LEU A 166 7.48 -8.32 19.36
N GLN A 167 7.59 -9.56 19.85
CA GLN A 167 8.75 -10.06 20.55
C GLN A 167 10.02 -9.97 19.71
N ALA A 168 9.98 -10.44 18.45
CA ALA A 168 11.12 -10.35 17.54
C ALA A 168 11.54 -8.89 17.28
N ARG A 169 10.60 -7.95 17.26
CA ARG A 169 10.88 -6.51 17.13
C ARG A 169 11.50 -5.94 18.40
N ALA A 170 10.98 -6.33 19.57
CA ALA A 170 11.53 -5.93 20.87
C ALA A 170 12.96 -6.45 21.05
N ASP A 171 13.20 -7.73 20.77
CA ASP A 171 14.52 -8.36 20.88
C ASP A 171 15.58 -7.71 19.98
N THR A 172 15.15 -7.19 18.81
CA THR A 172 16.07 -6.55 17.85
C THR A 172 16.31 -5.07 18.17
N GLY A 173 15.28 -4.36 18.64
CA GLY A 173 15.29 -2.89 18.74
C GLY A 173 15.35 -2.32 20.14
N LEU A 174 15.12 -3.11 21.19
CA LEU A 174 15.06 -2.64 22.57
C LEU A 174 16.09 -3.34 23.46
N GLN A 175 16.42 -2.69 24.57
CA GLN A 175 17.20 -3.36 25.61
C GLN A 175 16.34 -4.40 26.35
N PRO A 176 16.92 -5.49 26.86
CA PRO A 176 16.19 -6.49 27.64
C PRO A 176 15.46 -5.86 28.82
N GLY A 177 14.19 -6.20 28.99
CA GLY A 177 13.37 -5.74 30.14
C GLY A 177 12.74 -4.35 29.94
N VAL A 178 12.85 -3.72 28.78
CA VAL A 178 12.14 -2.48 28.47
C VAL A 178 10.64 -2.72 28.31
N VAL A 179 10.25 -3.86 27.77
CA VAL A 179 8.84 -4.31 27.63
C VAL A 179 8.76 -5.76 28.11
N ASP A 180 7.65 -6.14 28.73
CA ASP A 180 7.39 -7.49 29.19
C ASP A 180 6.38 -8.25 28.29
N ASP A 181 6.24 -9.56 28.55
CA ASP A 181 5.39 -10.44 27.74
C ASP A 181 3.91 -10.09 27.86
N ASP A 182 3.43 -9.68 29.04
CA ASP A 182 2.03 -9.30 29.30
C ASP A 182 1.67 -8.03 28.50
N GLN A 183 2.59 -7.10 28.40
CA GLN A 183 2.44 -5.87 27.60
C GLN A 183 2.38 -6.18 26.11
N LEU A 184 3.22 -7.11 25.61
CA LEU A 184 3.19 -7.56 24.21
C LEU A 184 1.89 -8.29 23.89
N GLU A 185 1.39 -9.14 24.80
CA GLU A 185 0.10 -9.81 24.65
C GLU A 185 -1.05 -8.80 24.59
N ARG A 186 -1.05 -7.78 25.46
CA ARG A 186 -2.04 -6.72 25.47
C ARG A 186 -2.05 -5.92 24.17
N ILE A 187 -0.88 -5.58 23.63
CA ILE A 187 -0.79 -4.92 22.32
C ILE A 187 -1.35 -5.84 21.24
N ALA A 188 -0.97 -7.12 21.25
CA ALA A 188 -1.40 -8.09 20.24
C ALA A 188 -2.91 -8.30 20.23
N ASP A 189 -3.57 -8.28 21.37
CA ASP A 189 -5.01 -8.42 21.48
C ASP A 189 -5.75 -7.18 20.93
N GLU A 190 -5.25 -5.97 21.22
CA GLU A 190 -5.91 -4.73 20.79
C GLU A 190 -5.84 -4.49 19.28
N VAL A 191 -4.76 -4.92 18.62
CA VAL A 191 -4.50 -4.52 17.23
C VAL A 191 -5.23 -5.34 16.16
N ALA A 192 -6.13 -6.24 16.56
CA ALA A 192 -7.00 -7.03 15.66
C ALA A 192 -6.27 -7.67 14.45
N GLY A 193 -5.06 -8.18 14.68
CA GLY A 193 -4.27 -8.90 13.67
C GLY A 193 -3.52 -8.03 12.66
N SER A 194 -3.50 -6.71 12.83
CA SER A 194 -2.72 -5.80 11.99
C SER A 194 -1.28 -5.63 12.52
N ALA A 195 -0.30 -6.22 11.83
CA ALA A 195 1.11 -6.09 12.23
C ALA A 195 1.62 -4.65 12.15
N ARG A 196 1.15 -3.86 11.17
CA ARG A 196 1.48 -2.43 11.07
C ARG A 196 1.06 -1.70 12.34
N TYR A 197 -0.17 -1.94 12.80
CA TYR A 197 -0.70 -1.29 14.00
C TYR A 197 0.01 -1.81 15.26
N GLY A 198 0.27 -3.13 15.37
CA GLY A 198 0.99 -3.72 16.50
C GLY A 198 2.41 -3.17 16.67
N VAL A 199 3.19 -3.17 15.60
CA VAL A 199 4.57 -2.64 15.62
C VAL A 199 4.59 -1.15 15.93
N GLN A 200 3.64 -0.37 15.37
CA GLN A 200 3.56 1.05 15.66
C GLN A 200 3.10 1.31 17.10
N SER A 201 2.20 0.48 17.67
CA SER A 201 1.80 0.60 19.08
C SER A 201 2.95 0.29 20.03
N LEU A 202 3.72 -0.77 19.77
CA LEU A 202 4.93 -1.07 20.54
C LEU A 202 5.92 0.10 20.50
N ARG A 203 6.18 0.63 19.33
CA ARG A 203 7.06 1.80 19.16
C ARG A 203 6.54 3.01 19.93
N SER A 204 5.26 3.31 19.82
CA SER A 204 4.63 4.44 20.52
C SER A 204 4.66 4.28 22.04
N ALA A 205 4.49 3.06 22.56
CA ALA A 205 4.59 2.80 24.00
C ALA A 205 6.00 3.09 24.53
N VAL A 206 7.04 2.70 23.79
CA VAL A 206 8.43 3.00 24.14
C VAL A 206 8.71 4.50 24.07
N GLU A 207 8.31 5.19 22.98
CA GLU A 207 8.48 6.63 22.82
C GLU A 207 7.79 7.41 23.96
N LEU A 208 6.56 7.04 24.34
CA LEU A 208 5.82 7.67 25.45
C LEU A 208 6.50 7.41 26.80
N GLY A 209 7.00 6.20 27.04
CA GLY A 209 7.77 5.88 28.24
C GLY A 209 9.05 6.73 28.36
N GLU A 210 9.80 6.87 27.26
CA GLU A 210 11.00 7.73 27.23
C GLU A 210 10.65 9.21 27.48
N GLU A 211 9.59 9.75 26.84
CA GLU A 211 9.14 11.11 27.06
C GLU A 211 8.71 11.38 28.52
N ARG A 212 8.17 10.36 29.20
CA ARG A 212 7.75 10.41 30.61
C ARG A 212 8.91 10.13 31.58
N GLY A 213 10.09 9.78 31.07
CA GLY A 213 11.27 9.46 31.87
C GLY A 213 11.23 8.08 32.53
N HIS A 214 10.44 7.15 32.01
CA HIS A 214 10.40 5.76 32.46
C HIS A 214 11.61 4.98 31.94
N THR A 215 12.13 4.05 32.75
CA THR A 215 13.23 3.13 32.36
C THR A 215 12.72 1.88 31.66
N SER A 216 11.44 1.59 31.80
CA SER A 216 10.72 0.50 31.13
C SER A 216 9.30 0.97 30.83
N VAL A 217 8.68 0.39 29.81
CA VAL A 217 7.30 0.66 29.43
C VAL A 217 6.35 0.32 30.58
N THR A 218 5.38 1.17 30.85
CA THR A 218 4.33 0.94 31.83
C THR A 218 3.01 0.58 31.15
N ASP A 219 2.05 0.05 31.92
CA ASP A 219 0.71 -0.25 31.41
C ASP A 219 -0.02 1.01 30.90
N GLU A 220 0.28 2.17 31.46
CA GLU A 220 -0.26 3.45 31.02
C GLU A 220 0.33 3.84 29.65
N ASP A 221 1.64 3.64 29.45
CA ASP A 221 2.30 3.89 28.17
C ASP A 221 1.71 2.99 27.06
N VAL A 222 1.43 1.71 27.39
CA VAL A 222 0.76 0.79 26.48
C VAL A 222 -0.67 1.28 26.16
N ALA A 223 -1.44 1.70 27.16
CA ALA A 223 -2.80 2.16 26.96
C ALA A 223 -2.86 3.39 26.06
N ASP A 224 -1.99 4.35 26.27
CA ASP A 224 -1.94 5.60 25.50
C ASP A 224 -1.32 5.39 24.11
N SER A 225 -0.51 4.35 23.94
CA SER A 225 0.17 4.07 22.68
C SER A 225 -0.78 3.81 21.50
N PHE A 226 -1.98 3.30 21.77
CA PHE A 226 -2.93 2.93 20.70
C PHE A 226 -3.41 4.13 19.90
N GLU A 227 -3.83 5.20 20.56
CA GLU A 227 -4.25 6.42 19.86
C GLU A 227 -3.06 7.12 19.21
N HIS A 228 -1.90 7.14 19.88
CA HIS A 228 -0.67 7.69 19.33
C HIS A 228 -0.23 6.93 18.07
N ALA A 229 -0.31 5.60 18.08
CA ALA A 229 0.01 4.75 16.94
C ALA A 229 -0.95 5.01 15.75
N LYS A 230 -2.26 5.15 16.02
CA LYS A 230 -3.24 5.48 14.97
C LYS A 230 -2.94 6.83 14.32
N ALA A 231 -2.61 7.84 15.13
CA ALA A 231 -2.25 9.16 14.61
C ALA A 231 -0.99 9.09 13.72
N ARG A 232 0.06 8.41 14.18
CA ARG A 232 1.30 8.19 13.43
C ARG A 232 1.08 7.44 12.12
N ILE A 233 0.25 6.39 12.13
CA ILE A 233 -0.10 5.63 10.92
C ILE A 233 -0.83 6.54 9.92
N ARG A 234 -1.79 7.35 10.37
CA ARG A 234 -2.50 8.31 9.51
C ARG A 234 -1.54 9.33 8.89
N GLU A 235 -0.62 9.86 9.69
CA GLU A 235 0.41 10.80 9.22
C GLU A 235 1.27 10.18 8.11
N GLN A 236 1.80 8.96 8.35
CA GLN A 236 2.61 8.23 7.38
C GLN A 236 1.83 7.93 6.10
N LEU A 237 0.58 7.44 6.24
CA LEU A 237 -0.28 7.15 5.10
C LEU A 237 -0.61 8.41 4.29
N LEU A 238 -0.92 9.52 4.95
CA LEU A 238 -1.17 10.77 4.25
C LEU A 238 0.09 11.26 3.53
N ALA A 239 1.26 11.18 4.17
CA ALA A 239 2.53 11.62 3.58
C ALA A 239 2.93 10.78 2.35
N SER A 240 2.56 9.49 2.28
CA SER A 240 2.85 8.62 1.15
C SER A 240 1.96 8.85 -0.06
N LEU A 241 0.86 9.57 0.08
CA LEU A 241 -0.08 9.81 -1.01
C LEU A 241 0.39 10.92 -1.97
N SER A 242 -0.06 10.85 -3.22
CA SER A 242 0.24 11.87 -4.21
C SER A 242 -0.47 13.20 -3.93
N ARG A 243 0.02 14.29 -4.56
CA ARG A 243 -0.50 15.66 -4.42
C ARG A 243 -2.02 15.75 -4.57
N GLN A 244 -2.61 15.00 -5.48
CA GLN A 244 -4.07 15.05 -5.74
C GLN A 244 -4.88 14.59 -4.52
N TYR A 245 -4.42 13.54 -3.82
CA TYR A 245 -5.03 13.10 -2.57
C TYR A 245 -4.88 14.14 -1.47
N HIS A 246 -3.72 14.80 -1.39
CA HIS A 246 -3.48 15.87 -0.42
C HIS A 246 -4.45 17.04 -0.61
N VAL A 247 -4.73 17.44 -1.86
CA VAL A 247 -5.70 18.50 -2.14
C VAL A 247 -7.10 18.07 -1.71
N VAL A 248 -7.55 16.86 -2.06
CA VAL A 248 -8.87 16.34 -1.66
C VAL A 248 -8.97 16.27 -0.13
N TYR A 249 -7.94 15.74 0.55
CA TYR A 249 -7.91 15.68 2.01
C TYR A 249 -7.98 17.07 2.65
N ARG A 250 -7.20 18.04 2.15
CA ARG A 250 -7.22 19.43 2.64
C ARG A 250 -8.60 20.05 2.53
N VAL A 251 -9.25 19.94 1.37
CA VAL A 251 -10.61 20.47 1.16
C VAL A 251 -11.62 19.87 2.13
N ILE A 252 -11.54 18.56 2.38
CA ILE A 252 -12.43 17.87 3.33
C ILE A 252 -12.14 18.34 4.76
N ARG A 253 -10.88 18.45 5.16
CA ARG A 253 -10.47 18.93 6.49
C ARG A 253 -10.92 20.38 6.74
N GLU A 254 -10.75 21.26 5.75
CA GLU A 254 -11.17 22.67 5.84
C GLU A 254 -12.70 22.85 5.98
N ALA A 255 -13.48 21.83 5.66
CA ALA A 255 -14.93 21.86 5.89
C ALA A 255 -15.30 21.64 7.37
N GLY A 256 -14.34 21.20 8.20
CA GLY A 256 -14.54 21.01 9.64
C GLY A 256 -15.56 19.91 9.98
N GLU A 257 -16.12 19.99 11.19
CA GLU A 257 -17.08 19.01 11.73
C GLU A 257 -18.38 18.94 10.93
N ASP A 258 -18.78 20.04 10.28
CA ASP A 258 -19.98 20.05 9.42
C ASP A 258 -19.84 19.16 8.19
N GLY A 259 -18.62 18.80 7.81
CA GLY A 259 -18.32 18.00 6.65
C GLY A 259 -18.71 18.63 5.31
N ILE A 260 -18.31 18.02 4.22
CA ILE A 260 -18.52 18.51 2.85
C ILE A 260 -19.30 17.50 2.00
N ARG A 261 -20.21 17.99 1.16
CA ARG A 261 -20.92 17.14 0.18
C ARG A 261 -20.05 16.87 -1.04
N PRO A 262 -20.26 15.74 -1.76
CA PRO A 262 -19.47 15.40 -2.94
C PRO A 262 -19.45 16.43 -4.05
N ALA A 263 -20.54 17.20 -4.23
CA ALA A 263 -20.61 18.24 -5.26
C ALA A 263 -19.72 19.44 -4.89
N ASP A 264 -19.85 19.92 -3.65
CA ASP A 264 -19.10 21.05 -3.13
C ASP A 264 -17.59 20.71 -3.02
N LEU A 265 -17.29 19.45 -2.66
CA LEU A 265 -15.91 18.94 -2.67
C LEU A 265 -15.30 19.01 -4.07
N LEU A 266 -16.01 18.56 -5.09
CA LEU A 266 -15.51 18.58 -6.48
C LEU A 266 -15.24 20.01 -6.96
N GLU A 267 -16.10 20.96 -6.61
CA GLU A 267 -15.95 22.37 -6.94
C GLU A 267 -14.72 22.98 -6.28
N ARG A 268 -14.60 22.87 -4.94
CA ARG A 268 -13.47 23.38 -4.18
C ARG A 268 -12.14 22.69 -4.56
N TYR A 269 -12.17 21.37 -4.85
CA TYR A 269 -11.01 20.65 -5.34
C TYR A 269 -10.50 21.24 -6.66
N ARG A 270 -11.40 21.57 -7.59
CA ARG A 270 -11.03 22.19 -8.87
C ARG A 270 -10.43 23.59 -8.71
N GLU A 271 -10.89 24.34 -7.73
CA GLU A 271 -10.36 25.67 -7.41
C GLU A 271 -8.97 25.60 -6.78
N GLN A 272 -8.68 24.55 -6.00
CA GLN A 272 -7.44 24.41 -5.23
C GLN A 272 -6.38 23.53 -5.92
N SER A 273 -6.72 22.84 -6.99
CA SER A 273 -5.80 21.96 -7.72
C SER A 273 -5.22 22.63 -8.94
N ASP A 274 -3.90 22.57 -9.10
CA ASP A 274 -3.22 23.09 -10.32
C ASP A 274 -3.48 22.22 -11.55
N ASP A 275 -3.84 20.91 -11.33
CA ASP A 275 -4.17 19.96 -12.40
C ASP A 275 -5.40 19.14 -11.96
N PRO A 276 -6.60 19.74 -12.06
CA PRO A 276 -7.81 19.13 -11.52
C PRO A 276 -8.26 17.92 -12.34
N ARG A 277 -8.44 16.80 -11.66
CA ARG A 277 -8.95 15.56 -12.22
C ARG A 277 -10.47 15.54 -12.26
N GLY A 278 -11.03 14.62 -13.07
CA GLY A 278 -12.47 14.46 -13.21
C GLY A 278 -13.17 13.90 -11.97
N ARG A 279 -14.49 13.92 -11.97
CA ARG A 279 -15.35 13.43 -10.86
C ARG A 279 -15.02 12.00 -10.45
N GLN A 280 -14.73 11.11 -11.41
CA GLN A 280 -14.44 9.70 -11.12
C GLN A 280 -13.14 9.54 -10.31
N ALA A 281 -12.09 10.30 -10.66
CA ALA A 281 -10.84 10.31 -9.91
C ALA A 281 -11.05 10.79 -8.47
N VAL A 282 -11.78 11.89 -8.26
CA VAL A 282 -12.10 12.40 -6.92
C VAL A 282 -12.91 11.39 -6.11
N MET A 283 -13.79 10.61 -6.74
CA MET A 283 -14.49 9.50 -6.07
C MET A 283 -13.52 8.40 -5.61
N LYS A 284 -12.55 8.02 -6.46
CA LYS A 284 -11.50 7.05 -6.09
C LYS A 284 -10.63 7.59 -4.95
N TYR A 285 -10.23 8.87 -5.01
CA TYR A 285 -9.44 9.51 -3.94
C TYR A 285 -10.17 9.46 -2.60
N ARG A 286 -11.46 9.80 -2.53
CA ARG A 286 -12.25 9.68 -1.31
C ARG A 286 -12.32 8.23 -0.78
N LYS A 287 -12.58 7.25 -1.65
CA LYS A 287 -12.62 5.84 -1.26
C LYS A 287 -11.31 5.41 -0.60
N LYS A 288 -10.17 5.77 -1.20
CA LYS A 288 -8.86 5.43 -0.65
C LYS A 288 -8.56 6.16 0.65
N LEU A 289 -8.82 7.47 0.72
CA LEU A 289 -8.66 8.24 1.97
C LEU A 289 -9.52 7.66 3.10
N LYS A 290 -10.75 7.22 2.82
CA LYS A 290 -11.61 6.53 3.79
C LYS A 290 -11.02 5.17 4.20
N ARG A 291 -10.56 4.37 3.25
CA ARG A 291 -9.90 3.06 3.52
C ARG A 291 -8.68 3.24 4.42
N TYR A 292 -7.94 4.33 4.27
CA TYR A 292 -6.79 4.66 5.12
C TYR A 292 -7.19 5.28 6.47
N GLY A 293 -8.48 5.45 6.76
CA GLY A 293 -8.95 6.06 7.99
C GLY A 293 -8.57 7.52 8.16
N LEU A 294 -8.30 8.22 7.03
CA LEU A 294 -7.97 9.64 7.01
C LEU A 294 -9.23 10.52 6.99
N ILE A 295 -10.28 10.04 6.36
CA ILE A 295 -11.60 10.67 6.32
C ILE A 295 -12.69 9.66 6.63
N ASP A 296 -13.86 10.15 7.04
CA ASP A 296 -15.07 9.34 7.20
C ASP A 296 -16.27 10.04 6.57
N CYS A 297 -17.42 9.39 6.55
CA CYS A 297 -18.62 9.90 5.93
C CYS A 297 -19.90 9.38 6.60
N GLU A 298 -21.00 10.07 6.36
CA GLU A 298 -22.33 9.57 6.71
C GLU A 298 -22.63 8.26 5.99
N GLY A 299 -23.12 7.25 6.70
CA GLY A 299 -23.49 5.96 6.13
C GLY A 299 -22.35 5.28 5.37
N ASP A 300 -22.65 4.72 4.22
CA ASP A 300 -21.69 4.06 3.33
C ASP A 300 -20.96 5.02 2.37
N GLY A 301 -21.30 6.30 2.39
CA GLY A 301 -20.75 7.32 1.49
C GLY A 301 -21.23 7.25 0.04
N SER A 302 -22.18 6.36 -0.30
CA SER A 302 -22.69 6.19 -1.66
C SER A 302 -23.62 7.32 -2.10
N SER A 303 -24.35 7.92 -1.17
CA SER A 303 -25.29 9.00 -1.46
C SER A 303 -24.60 10.33 -1.78
N ARG A 304 -25.11 11.03 -2.80
CA ARG A 304 -24.67 12.40 -3.12
C ARG A 304 -24.95 13.42 -2.01
N TRP A 305 -25.76 13.06 -1.03
CA TRP A 305 -26.14 13.92 0.10
C TRP A 305 -25.29 13.65 1.34
N HIS A 306 -24.57 12.53 1.40
CA HIS A 306 -23.68 12.18 2.50
C HIS A 306 -22.56 13.20 2.63
N ARG A 307 -22.25 13.56 3.87
CA ARG A 307 -21.16 14.47 4.18
C ARG A 307 -19.89 13.68 4.51
N TRP A 308 -18.77 14.29 4.23
CA TRP A 308 -17.44 13.74 4.41
C TRP A 308 -16.65 14.69 5.30
N TRP A 309 -15.92 14.17 6.27
CA TRP A 309 -15.09 14.92 7.20
C TRP A 309 -13.74 14.23 7.42
N ALA A 310 -12.72 14.98 7.90
CA ALA A 310 -11.44 14.41 8.32
C ALA A 310 -11.62 13.72 9.69
N VAL A 311 -10.99 12.53 9.86
CA VAL A 311 -11.00 11.81 11.14
C VAL A 311 -10.14 12.52 12.18
N ASP A 312 -9.08 13.20 11.70
CA ASP A 312 -8.18 14.01 12.51
C ASP A 312 -8.02 15.37 11.84
N ASP A 313 -8.61 16.40 12.42
CA ASP A 313 -8.60 17.78 11.92
C ASP A 313 -7.26 18.47 12.16
N THR A 314 -6.43 17.96 13.08
CA THR A 314 -5.09 18.49 13.38
C THR A 314 -4.05 18.06 12.34
N LEU A 315 -4.28 16.93 11.67
CA LEU A 315 -3.40 16.37 10.64
C LEU A 315 -3.42 17.24 9.37
N LYS A 316 -2.25 17.68 8.94
CA LYS A 316 -2.10 18.54 7.76
C LYS A 316 -1.50 17.78 6.59
N ALA A 317 -2.09 17.97 5.39
CA ALA A 317 -1.49 17.48 4.17
C ALA A 317 -0.13 18.19 3.91
N PRO A 318 0.91 17.48 3.43
CA PRO A 318 2.23 18.04 3.16
C PRO A 318 2.25 18.84 1.84
N LEU A 319 1.28 19.72 1.65
CA LEU A 319 1.21 20.65 0.52
C LEU A 319 2.07 21.86 0.85
N ARG A 320 3.01 22.20 -0.04
CA ARG A 320 3.64 23.52 0.01
C ARG A 320 2.55 24.55 -0.21
N GLU A 321 2.46 25.53 0.69
CA GLU A 321 1.62 26.70 0.45
C GLU A 321 2.03 27.34 -0.87
N PRO A 322 1.06 27.78 -1.71
CA PRO A 322 1.41 28.57 -2.89
C PRO A 322 2.23 29.76 -2.43
N VAL A 323 3.42 29.91 -2.98
CA VAL A 323 4.20 31.14 -2.80
C VAL A 323 3.35 32.25 -3.42
N LEU A 324 2.80 33.13 -2.56
CA LEU A 324 2.04 34.33 -2.96
C LEU A 324 2.94 35.28 -3.74
#